data_8065f20b8b00710ea02b9a0a4627cbef
#
_entry.id   8065f20b8b00710ea02b9a0a4627cbef
#
_cell.length_a   1.000
_cell.length_b   1.000
_cell.length_c   1.000
_cell.angle_alpha   90.00
_cell.angle_beta   90.00
_cell.angle_gamma   90.00
#
_symmetry.space_group_name_H-M   'P 1'
#
loop_
_entity.id
_entity.type
_entity.pdbx_description
1 polymer ?
#
loop_
_entity_poly.entity_id
_entity_poly.type
_entity_poly.pdbx_seq_one_letter_code
_entity_poly.pdbx_strand_id
1 'polypeptide(L)'
;MQLNPHRAGRVWMLGGLILFLAGLGRAADVRVVGSDLLGLEFSQALYACAVREGIPLAVALDGSRPGYDQLASGRADLGLLTLPAGENPDPAGFTAVPLAWHRVVVIVAAATPLDRVTLADLAAVFGTDVPVSYNRWGDLGLRGEWEGRPVTALAAAQGAGLSEQIFRHLILQDRPLKSPLGRYTSAADLAFRLEGDGRVLALAAALPPQVAGLKLLPVAVRAEDPAFSPTPENLQSGDYPLRLALRVVFRRTAALRVLPVVRFILSEEVARVLERAELVPAPRSVRRQHALALEKP
;
A
#
# COMPACT_ATOMS: atom_id res chain seq x y z
N MET A 1 36.98 37.04 -82.49
CA MET A 1 36.02 36.70 -83.55
C MET A 1 34.70 36.32 -82.85
N GLN A 2 33.75 37.23 -82.99
CA GLN A 2 32.31 37.10 -83.03
C GLN A 2 31.63 36.41 -81.80
N LEU A 3 30.91 37.21 -80.97
CA LEU A 3 29.48 37.60 -81.02
C LEU A 3 28.55 36.49 -80.55
N ASN A 4 27.96 36.70 -79.32
CA ASN A 4 26.66 37.31 -78.98
C ASN A 4 25.42 36.48 -79.39
N PRO A 5 24.23 36.69 -78.87
CA PRO A 5 23.76 37.22 -77.60
C PRO A 5 22.51 36.47 -77.00
N HIS A 6 22.05 36.98 -75.85
CA HIS A 6 20.67 36.94 -75.33
C HIS A 6 19.86 35.66 -75.28
N ARG A 7 19.53 35.25 -74.05
CA ARG A 7 18.11 34.96 -73.73
C ARG A 7 17.82 35.23 -72.24
N ALA A 8 16.97 36.17 -72.01
CA ALA A 8 16.32 36.41 -70.73
C ALA A 8 15.39 35.22 -70.39
N GLY A 9 15.60 34.62 -69.27
CA GLY A 9 14.76 33.53 -68.76
C GLY A 9 14.15 34.00 -67.41
N ARG A 10 12.85 34.17 -67.40
CA ARG A 10 11.98 34.56 -66.29
C ARG A 10 12.24 33.74 -65.04
N VAL A 11 12.58 34.43 -63.95
CA VAL A 11 12.58 33.87 -62.61
C VAL A 11 11.12 33.72 -62.15
N TRP A 12 10.65 32.49 -62.06
CA TRP A 12 9.41 32.16 -61.37
C TRP A 12 9.70 32.11 -59.87
N MET A 13 9.18 33.11 -59.10
CA MET A 13 9.07 33.02 -57.67
C MET A 13 7.99 31.98 -57.35
N LEU A 14 8.38 30.76 -56.98
CA LEU A 14 7.54 29.82 -56.28
C LEU A 14 7.54 30.22 -54.81
N GLY A 15 6.48 30.92 -54.42
CA GLY A 15 6.16 31.16 -53.00
C GLY A 15 5.93 29.82 -52.32
N GLY A 16 6.91 29.37 -51.56
CA GLY A 16 6.76 28.23 -50.67
C GLY A 16 5.79 28.59 -49.55
N LEU A 17 4.57 28.06 -49.63
CA LEU A 17 3.60 28.04 -48.54
C LEU A 17 4.15 27.12 -47.47
N ILE A 18 4.82 27.68 -46.47
CA ILE A 18 5.20 26.97 -45.26
C ILE A 18 3.89 26.73 -44.46
N LEU A 19 3.31 25.54 -44.66
CA LEU A 19 2.30 25.02 -43.76
C LEU A 19 2.95 24.85 -42.38
N PHE A 20 2.70 25.81 -41.50
CA PHE A 20 2.86 25.63 -40.05
C PHE A 20 1.86 24.54 -39.64
N LEU A 21 2.26 23.29 -39.67
CA LEU A 21 1.63 22.22 -38.87
C LEU A 21 1.82 22.64 -37.43
N ALA A 22 0.81 23.39 -36.92
CA ALA A 22 0.63 23.56 -35.48
C ALA A 22 0.62 22.15 -34.89
N GLY A 23 1.72 21.77 -34.26
CA GLY A 23 1.80 20.52 -33.53
C GLY A 23 0.65 20.53 -32.55
N LEU A 24 -0.35 19.67 -32.80
CA LEU A 24 -1.33 19.28 -31.81
C LEU A 24 -0.52 18.85 -30.60
N GLY A 25 -0.41 19.73 -29.61
CA GLY A 25 0.28 19.48 -28.36
C GLY A 25 -0.31 18.20 -27.79
N ARG A 26 0.44 17.12 -27.87
CA ARG A 26 0.09 15.86 -27.26
C ARG A 26 -0.11 16.17 -25.78
N ALA A 27 -1.31 15.95 -25.27
CA ALA A 27 -1.55 16.10 -23.84
C ALA A 27 -0.45 15.34 -23.13
N ALA A 28 0.29 16.03 -22.27
CA ALA A 28 1.39 15.40 -21.56
C ALA A 28 0.84 14.24 -20.73
N ASP A 29 1.55 13.11 -20.76
CA ASP A 29 1.13 11.90 -20.04
C ASP A 29 0.88 12.19 -18.56
N VAL A 30 -0.21 11.64 -18.00
CA VAL A 30 -0.43 11.65 -16.55
C VAL A 30 0.61 10.72 -15.93
N ARG A 31 1.48 11.26 -15.10
CA ARG A 31 2.55 10.50 -14.44
C ARG A 31 2.11 10.03 -13.06
N VAL A 32 1.96 8.70 -12.93
CA VAL A 32 1.62 8.02 -11.69
C VAL A 32 2.88 7.38 -11.11
N VAL A 33 3.19 7.71 -9.87
CA VAL A 33 4.35 7.18 -9.13
C VAL A 33 3.91 6.58 -7.81
N GLY A 34 4.75 5.79 -7.15
CA GLY A 34 4.44 5.38 -5.80
C GLY A 34 4.93 4.01 -5.40
N SER A 35 4.16 3.36 -4.52
CA SER A 35 4.52 2.13 -3.84
C SER A 35 4.73 0.96 -4.79
N ASP A 36 5.89 0.35 -4.72
CA ASP A 36 6.26 -0.93 -5.36
C ASP A 36 5.46 -2.13 -4.82
N LEU A 37 4.80 -1.95 -3.67
CA LEU A 37 3.98 -2.95 -2.99
C LEU A 37 2.63 -3.22 -3.69
N LEU A 38 2.26 -2.39 -4.67
CA LEU A 38 1.02 -2.55 -5.45
C LEU A 38 1.10 -3.66 -6.50
N GLY A 39 2.31 -4.04 -6.89
CA GLY A 39 2.55 -5.15 -7.80
C GLY A 39 2.15 -4.90 -9.26
N LEU A 40 2.41 -5.93 -10.07
CA LEU A 40 2.20 -5.87 -11.51
C LEU A 40 0.72 -5.79 -11.90
N GLU A 41 -0.16 -6.52 -11.21
CA GLU A 41 -1.59 -6.56 -11.53
C GLU A 41 -2.25 -5.18 -11.42
N PHE A 42 -1.86 -4.41 -10.41
CA PHE A 42 -2.35 -3.05 -10.24
C PHE A 42 -1.89 -2.14 -11.38
N SER A 43 -0.62 -2.23 -11.77
CA SER A 43 -0.09 -1.47 -12.92
C SER A 43 -0.81 -1.82 -14.22
N GLN A 44 -1.07 -3.12 -14.46
CA GLN A 44 -1.83 -3.58 -15.63
C GLN A 44 -3.26 -3.05 -15.63
N ALA A 45 -3.94 -3.02 -14.48
CA ALA A 45 -5.28 -2.46 -14.36
C ALA A 45 -5.30 -0.95 -14.68
N LEU A 46 -4.29 -0.20 -14.24
CA LEU A 46 -4.13 1.22 -14.59
C LEU A 46 -3.92 1.43 -16.09
N TYR A 47 -3.06 0.65 -16.73
CA TYR A 47 -2.84 0.75 -18.17
C TYR A 47 -4.08 0.35 -18.97
N ALA A 48 -4.79 -0.69 -18.57
CA ALA A 48 -6.04 -1.09 -19.22
C ALA A 48 -7.10 0.02 -19.15
N CYS A 49 -7.22 0.69 -18.01
CA CYS A 49 -8.06 1.87 -17.87
C CYS A 49 -7.60 3.01 -18.78
N ALA A 50 -6.32 3.33 -18.79
CA ALA A 50 -5.77 4.41 -19.60
C ALA A 50 -6.06 4.21 -21.09
N VAL A 51 -5.92 2.98 -21.61
CA VAL A 51 -6.27 2.62 -22.99
C VAL A 51 -7.77 2.80 -23.25
N ARG A 52 -8.62 2.31 -22.35
CA ARG A 52 -10.09 2.40 -22.48
C ARG A 52 -10.59 3.84 -22.49
N GLU A 53 -10.02 4.70 -21.65
CA GLU A 53 -10.41 6.10 -21.49
C GLU A 53 -9.64 7.06 -22.41
N GLY A 54 -8.70 6.56 -23.21
CA GLY A 54 -7.87 7.39 -24.08
C GLY A 54 -6.95 8.35 -23.32
N ILE A 55 -6.52 7.98 -22.11
CA ILE A 55 -5.67 8.81 -21.23
C ILE A 55 -4.20 8.42 -21.47
N PRO A 56 -3.34 9.35 -21.93
CA PRO A 56 -1.91 9.07 -21.95
C PRO A 56 -1.38 8.96 -20.52
N LEU A 57 -0.86 7.78 -20.16
CA LEU A 57 -0.46 7.42 -18.79
C LEU A 57 0.96 6.87 -18.77
N ALA A 58 1.76 7.35 -17.81
CA ALA A 58 3.05 6.77 -17.46
C ALA A 58 3.01 6.33 -15.99
N VAL A 59 3.36 5.08 -15.69
CA VAL A 59 3.32 4.49 -14.34
C VAL A 59 4.72 4.03 -13.95
N ALA A 60 5.20 4.51 -12.79
CA ALA A 60 6.46 4.13 -12.17
C ALA A 60 6.25 3.89 -10.67
N LEU A 61 6.05 2.63 -10.28
CA LEU A 61 5.83 2.22 -8.89
C LEU A 61 7.14 1.69 -8.29
N ASP A 62 8.11 2.60 -8.09
CA ASP A 62 9.48 2.29 -7.67
C ASP A 62 9.71 2.55 -6.17
N GLY A 63 8.64 2.74 -5.42
CA GLY A 63 8.64 2.99 -3.98
C GLY A 63 7.95 4.29 -3.58
N SER A 64 7.42 4.32 -2.36
CA SER A 64 6.65 5.48 -1.86
C SER A 64 7.52 6.72 -1.64
N ARG A 65 8.75 6.56 -1.14
CA ARG A 65 9.64 7.72 -0.89
C ARG A 65 10.13 8.36 -2.20
N PRO A 66 10.70 7.61 -3.17
CA PRO A 66 11.03 8.17 -4.48
C PRO A 66 9.81 8.78 -5.20
N GLY A 67 8.63 8.14 -5.07
CA GLY A 67 7.38 8.64 -5.61
C GLY A 67 6.97 9.97 -5.00
N TYR A 68 7.09 10.12 -3.67
CA TYR A 68 6.84 11.38 -3.00
C TYR A 68 7.77 12.51 -3.48
N ASP A 69 9.07 12.23 -3.62
CA ASP A 69 10.05 13.21 -4.09
C ASP A 69 9.76 13.68 -5.53
N GLN A 70 9.30 12.78 -6.39
CA GLN A 70 8.85 13.12 -7.74
C GLN A 70 7.57 13.97 -7.73
N LEU A 71 6.60 13.61 -6.90
CA LEU A 71 5.37 14.37 -6.72
C LEU A 71 5.65 15.76 -6.14
N ALA A 72 6.48 15.85 -5.10
CA ALA A 72 6.87 17.10 -4.44
C ALA A 72 7.63 18.06 -5.36
N SER A 73 8.46 17.53 -6.26
CA SER A 73 9.20 18.32 -7.26
C SER A 73 8.39 18.66 -8.53
N GLY A 74 7.13 18.19 -8.66
CA GLY A 74 6.29 18.41 -9.83
C GLY A 74 6.65 17.54 -11.04
N ARG A 75 7.49 16.52 -10.87
CA ARG A 75 7.85 15.55 -11.91
C ARG A 75 6.81 14.44 -12.08
N ALA A 76 5.89 14.30 -11.13
CA ALA A 76 4.74 13.43 -11.19
C ALA A 76 3.46 14.20 -10.88
N ASP A 77 2.33 13.68 -11.35
CA ASP A 77 1.00 14.29 -11.18
C ASP A 77 0.22 13.61 -10.05
N LEU A 78 0.42 12.31 -9.85
CA LEU A 78 -0.31 11.47 -8.91
C LEU A 78 0.63 10.49 -8.23
N GLY A 79 0.55 10.41 -6.91
CA GLY A 79 1.28 9.47 -6.07
C GLY A 79 0.36 8.43 -5.43
N LEU A 80 0.78 7.17 -5.44
CA LEU A 80 0.18 6.06 -4.69
C LEU A 80 1.13 5.74 -3.54
N LEU A 81 0.94 6.41 -2.40
CA LEU A 81 1.96 6.50 -1.37
C LEU A 81 1.56 5.77 -0.09
N THR A 82 2.47 4.94 0.39
CA THR A 82 2.44 4.33 1.71
C THR A 82 3.56 4.97 2.52
N LEU A 83 3.23 6.00 3.29
CA LEU A 83 4.19 6.75 4.10
C LEU A 83 3.83 6.64 5.58
N PRO A 84 4.83 6.60 6.47
CA PRO A 84 4.61 6.64 7.92
C PRO A 84 3.82 7.87 8.37
N ALA A 85 3.24 7.77 9.56
CA ALA A 85 2.62 8.92 10.20
C ALA A 85 3.69 10.00 10.45
N GLY A 86 3.41 11.24 10.06
CA GLY A 86 4.36 12.37 10.15
C GLY A 86 5.15 12.64 8.86
N GLU A 87 5.21 11.69 7.93
CA GLU A 87 5.81 11.89 6.60
C GLU A 87 4.77 12.20 5.50
N ASN A 88 3.60 12.63 5.91
CA ASN A 88 2.54 12.97 4.97
C ASN A 88 2.89 14.22 4.16
N PRO A 89 2.46 14.28 2.88
CA PRO A 89 2.56 15.49 2.08
C PRO A 89 1.93 16.68 2.78
N ASP A 90 2.50 17.87 2.58
CA ASP A 90 1.94 19.11 3.09
C ASP A 90 0.46 19.26 2.69
N PRO A 91 -0.47 19.30 3.65
CA PRO A 91 -1.90 19.38 3.35
C PRO A 91 -2.29 20.70 2.64
N ALA A 92 -1.45 21.73 2.70
CA ALA A 92 -1.72 23.00 2.03
C ALA A 92 -1.61 22.91 0.49
N GLY A 93 -0.70 22.09 -0.03
CA GLY A 93 -0.43 21.96 -1.47
C GLY A 93 -1.03 20.71 -2.12
N PHE A 94 -1.42 19.71 -1.33
CA PHE A 94 -1.83 18.40 -1.82
C PHE A 94 -3.23 18.00 -1.35
N THR A 95 -3.86 17.13 -2.14
CA THR A 95 -5.01 16.33 -1.72
C THR A 95 -4.53 14.92 -1.50
N ALA A 96 -4.85 14.35 -0.34
CA ALA A 96 -4.54 12.97 0.01
C ALA A 96 -5.85 12.23 0.34
N VAL A 97 -6.11 11.14 -0.39
CA VAL A 97 -7.31 10.32 -0.25
C VAL A 97 -6.90 8.91 0.19
N PRO A 98 -7.45 8.35 1.28
CA PRO A 98 -7.19 6.97 1.66
C PRO A 98 -7.73 6.02 0.59
N LEU A 99 -6.89 5.11 0.12
CA LEU A 99 -7.23 4.10 -0.88
C LEU A 99 -7.41 2.72 -0.25
N ALA A 100 -6.45 2.31 0.56
CA ALA A 100 -6.40 1.01 1.20
C ALA A 100 -5.45 1.01 2.39
N TRP A 101 -5.41 -0.10 3.13
CA TRP A 101 -4.45 -0.32 4.22
C TRP A 101 -3.75 -1.66 4.06
N HIS A 102 -2.44 -1.65 4.21
CA HIS A 102 -1.72 -2.81 4.68
C HIS A 102 -2.03 -3.01 6.16
N ARG A 103 -2.15 -4.27 6.58
CA ARG A 103 -2.35 -4.61 7.99
C ARG A 103 -1.43 -5.75 8.39
N VAL A 104 -1.16 -5.85 9.68
CA VAL A 104 -0.61 -7.06 10.30
C VAL A 104 -1.64 -7.59 11.25
N VAL A 105 -2.05 -8.84 11.07
CA VAL A 105 -2.98 -9.54 11.97
C VAL A 105 -2.21 -10.48 12.89
N VAL A 106 -2.72 -10.65 14.09
CA VAL A 106 -2.19 -11.59 15.09
C VAL A 106 -3.10 -12.81 15.13
N ILE A 107 -2.56 -14.00 14.85
CA ILE A 107 -3.31 -15.24 14.70
C ILE A 107 -2.89 -16.22 15.80
N VAL A 108 -3.86 -16.86 16.42
CA VAL A 108 -3.68 -18.00 17.34
C VAL A 108 -4.73 -19.06 17.08
N ALA A 109 -4.55 -20.26 17.64
CA ALA A 109 -5.60 -21.28 17.67
C ALA A 109 -6.82 -20.74 18.45
N ALA A 110 -8.04 -21.05 18.00
CA ALA A 110 -9.27 -20.60 18.65
C ALA A 110 -9.38 -21.06 20.11
N ALA A 111 -8.81 -22.25 20.42
CA ALA A 111 -8.75 -22.82 21.76
C ALA A 111 -7.76 -22.10 22.71
N THR A 112 -6.87 -21.24 22.20
CA THR A 112 -5.96 -20.46 23.05
C THR A 112 -6.76 -19.46 23.88
N PRO A 113 -6.70 -19.49 25.24
CA PRO A 113 -7.52 -18.64 26.09
C PRO A 113 -6.93 -17.21 26.23
N LEU A 114 -6.44 -16.66 25.14
CA LEU A 114 -5.96 -15.29 25.02
C LEU A 114 -6.97 -14.48 24.22
N ASP A 115 -7.49 -13.40 24.79
CA ASP A 115 -8.57 -12.63 24.17
C ASP A 115 -8.08 -11.38 23.45
N ARG A 116 -6.89 -10.89 23.81
CA ARG A 116 -6.26 -9.71 23.22
C ARG A 116 -4.76 -9.70 23.47
N VAL A 117 -4.05 -8.84 22.75
CA VAL A 117 -2.62 -8.52 22.99
C VAL A 117 -2.40 -7.02 22.91
N THR A 118 -1.33 -6.53 23.56
CA THR A 118 -0.86 -5.16 23.41
C THR A 118 0.31 -5.07 22.43
N LEU A 119 0.63 -3.85 21.99
CA LEU A 119 1.85 -3.61 21.20
C LEU A 119 3.13 -4.00 21.98
N ALA A 120 3.13 -3.79 23.30
CA ALA A 120 4.24 -4.19 24.18
C ALA A 120 4.38 -5.71 24.26
N ASP A 121 3.28 -6.46 24.35
CA ASP A 121 3.30 -7.93 24.35
C ASP A 121 3.89 -8.46 23.04
N LEU A 122 3.45 -7.90 21.92
CA LEU A 122 3.97 -8.28 20.61
C LEU A 122 5.46 -7.95 20.46
N ALA A 123 5.90 -6.77 20.92
CA ALA A 123 7.31 -6.44 20.97
C ALA A 123 8.10 -7.46 21.83
N ALA A 124 7.57 -7.83 23.01
CA ALA A 124 8.21 -8.77 23.92
C ALA A 124 8.29 -10.20 23.36
N VAL A 125 7.28 -10.63 22.57
CA VAL A 125 7.29 -11.95 21.93
C VAL A 125 8.21 -11.99 20.72
N PHE A 126 8.21 -10.97 19.87
CA PHE A 126 8.87 -11.01 18.56
C PHE A 126 10.21 -10.26 18.49
N GLY A 127 10.42 -9.24 19.32
CA GLY A 127 11.59 -8.34 19.22
C GLY A 127 12.80 -8.79 20.00
N THR A 128 14.00 -8.42 19.51
CA THR A 128 15.22 -8.32 20.31
C THR A 128 15.36 -6.91 20.87
N ASP A 129 16.27 -6.73 21.83
CA ASP A 129 16.58 -5.42 22.42
C ASP A 129 15.33 -4.67 22.96
N VAL A 130 14.39 -5.44 23.50
CA VAL A 130 13.20 -4.95 24.15
C VAL A 130 13.35 -5.06 25.67
N PRO A 131 12.67 -4.19 26.46
CA PRO A 131 12.83 -4.20 27.93
C PRO A 131 12.48 -5.53 28.59
N VAL A 132 11.51 -6.26 28.03
CA VAL A 132 11.04 -7.55 28.54
C VAL A 132 10.92 -8.52 27.36
N SER A 133 11.32 -9.78 27.57
CA SER A 133 11.25 -10.84 26.56
C SER A 133 10.29 -11.93 27.00
N TYR A 134 9.26 -12.20 26.20
CA TYR A 134 8.25 -13.24 26.44
C TYR A 134 8.58 -14.50 25.64
N ASN A 135 8.55 -15.64 26.30
CA ASN A 135 8.83 -16.93 25.71
C ASN A 135 7.78 -18.00 26.07
N ARG A 136 6.91 -17.71 27.02
CA ARG A 136 5.87 -18.61 27.48
C ARG A 136 4.52 -17.91 27.45
N TRP A 137 3.45 -18.68 27.36
CA TRP A 137 2.08 -18.15 27.42
C TRP A 137 1.75 -17.53 28.79
N GLY A 138 2.43 -17.97 29.87
CA GLY A 138 2.32 -17.32 31.17
C GLY A 138 2.80 -15.88 31.20
N ASP A 139 3.78 -15.53 30.35
CA ASP A 139 4.30 -14.16 30.20
C ASP A 139 3.23 -13.23 29.58
N LEU A 140 2.32 -13.81 28.78
CA LEU A 140 1.14 -13.13 28.21
C LEU A 140 -0.08 -13.16 29.16
N GLY A 141 0.10 -13.58 30.42
CA GLY A 141 -0.94 -13.56 31.45
C GLY A 141 -1.77 -14.83 31.54
N LEU A 142 -1.52 -15.85 30.72
CA LEU A 142 -2.24 -17.12 30.82
C LEU A 142 -1.80 -17.91 32.04
N ARG A 143 -2.73 -18.67 32.62
CA ARG A 143 -2.52 -19.45 33.85
C ARG A 143 -2.86 -20.93 33.63
N GLY A 144 -2.60 -21.73 34.68
CA GLY A 144 -2.88 -23.16 34.68
C GLY A 144 -2.03 -23.93 33.66
N GLU A 145 -2.66 -24.76 32.87
CA GLU A 145 -1.96 -25.59 31.88
C GLU A 145 -1.19 -24.80 30.80
N TRP A 146 -1.54 -23.56 30.58
CA TRP A 146 -0.89 -22.67 29.59
C TRP A 146 0.34 -21.95 30.15
N GLU A 147 0.44 -21.76 31.45
CA GLU A 147 1.44 -20.90 32.06
C GLU A 147 2.88 -21.29 31.70
N GLY A 148 3.18 -22.56 31.77
CA GLY A 148 4.52 -23.10 31.46
C GLY A 148 4.78 -23.39 29.98
N ARG A 149 3.76 -23.37 29.11
CA ARG A 149 3.90 -23.73 27.70
C ARG A 149 4.69 -22.66 26.95
N PRO A 150 5.63 -23.04 26.06
CA PRO A 150 6.35 -22.09 25.24
C PRO A 150 5.43 -21.45 24.19
N VAL A 151 5.68 -20.19 23.85
CA VAL A 151 5.09 -19.51 22.68
C VAL A 151 5.95 -19.80 21.47
N THR A 152 5.36 -20.39 20.43
CA THR A 152 6.01 -20.54 19.12
C THR A 152 5.69 -19.31 18.28
N ALA A 153 6.57 -18.31 18.30
CA ALA A 153 6.41 -17.10 17.50
C ALA A 153 6.69 -17.39 16.01
N LEU A 154 5.79 -16.97 15.12
CA LEU A 154 5.83 -17.23 13.69
C LEU A 154 5.63 -15.95 12.87
N ALA A 155 6.52 -15.67 11.91
CA ALA A 155 6.41 -14.53 11.02
C ALA A 155 6.75 -14.93 9.57
N ALA A 156 6.37 -14.07 8.61
CA ALA A 156 6.71 -14.27 7.21
C ALA A 156 8.24 -14.33 7.01
N ALA A 157 8.70 -15.22 6.13
CA ALA A 157 10.07 -15.20 5.64
C ALA A 157 10.27 -14.00 4.71
N GLN A 158 11.52 -13.62 4.49
CA GLN A 158 11.83 -12.55 3.53
C GLN A 158 11.27 -12.92 2.14
N GLY A 159 10.51 -12.02 1.54
CA GLY A 159 9.83 -12.24 0.25
C GLY A 159 8.47 -12.96 0.35
N ALA A 160 8.06 -13.43 1.53
CA ALA A 160 6.75 -14.08 1.74
C ALA A 160 5.64 -13.10 2.16
N GLY A 161 5.80 -11.82 1.89
CA GLY A 161 4.86 -10.75 2.23
C GLY A 161 5.49 -9.66 3.08
N LEU A 162 4.69 -8.66 3.42
CA LEU A 162 5.13 -7.42 4.08
C LEU A 162 4.85 -7.36 5.57
N SER A 163 4.11 -8.33 6.11
CA SER A 163 3.66 -8.30 7.52
C SER A 163 4.82 -8.15 8.51
N GLU A 164 5.96 -8.83 8.26
CA GLU A 164 7.14 -8.67 9.10
C GLU A 164 7.72 -7.25 9.03
N GLN A 165 7.88 -6.72 7.82
CA GLN A 165 8.48 -5.39 7.62
C GLN A 165 7.61 -4.30 8.24
N ILE A 166 6.29 -4.39 8.03
CA ILE A 166 5.32 -3.46 8.63
C ILE A 166 5.36 -3.56 10.16
N PHE A 167 5.38 -4.77 10.70
CA PHE A 167 5.47 -5.00 12.14
C PHE A 167 6.77 -4.42 12.72
N ARG A 168 7.92 -4.71 12.11
CA ARG A 168 9.21 -4.15 12.53
C ARG A 168 9.20 -2.63 12.52
N HIS A 169 8.69 -2.04 11.45
CA HIS A 169 8.59 -0.59 11.32
C HIS A 169 7.70 0.02 12.40
N LEU A 170 6.46 -0.48 12.55
CA LEU A 170 5.48 0.10 13.45
C LEU A 170 5.79 -0.13 14.94
N ILE A 171 6.33 -1.29 15.29
CA ILE A 171 6.46 -1.74 16.68
C ILE A 171 7.90 -1.76 17.16
N LEU A 172 8.81 -2.28 16.34
CA LEU A 172 10.19 -2.46 16.75
C LEU A 172 11.10 -1.29 16.32
N GLN A 173 10.56 -0.27 15.63
CA GLN A 173 11.36 0.86 15.12
C GLN A 173 12.53 0.34 14.28
N ASP A 174 12.24 -0.60 13.39
CA ASP A 174 13.15 -1.30 12.48
C ASP A 174 14.21 -2.20 13.15
N ARG A 175 14.14 -2.38 14.49
CA ARG A 175 15.00 -3.33 15.21
C ARG A 175 14.72 -4.77 14.73
N PRO A 176 15.70 -5.69 14.89
CA PRO A 176 15.55 -7.07 14.44
C PRO A 176 14.55 -7.86 15.27
N LEU A 177 14.02 -8.91 14.66
CA LEU A 177 13.25 -9.94 15.36
C LEU A 177 14.16 -10.89 16.12
N LYS A 178 13.63 -11.60 17.12
CA LYS A 178 14.31 -12.66 17.86
C LYS A 178 14.84 -13.75 16.94
N SER A 179 15.91 -14.41 17.38
CA SER A 179 16.42 -15.62 16.78
C SER A 179 16.61 -16.68 17.87
N PRO A 180 16.11 -17.92 17.69
CA PRO A 180 15.37 -18.40 16.53
C PRO A 180 13.90 -17.94 16.54
N LEU A 181 13.36 -17.64 15.35
CA LEU A 181 11.96 -17.35 15.10
C LEU A 181 11.44 -18.30 14.01
N GLY A 182 10.24 -18.85 14.19
CA GLY A 182 9.58 -19.62 13.14
C GLY A 182 9.29 -18.75 11.91
N ARG A 183 9.50 -19.32 10.70
CA ARG A 183 9.29 -18.62 9.44
C ARG A 183 8.34 -19.40 8.55
N TYR A 184 7.36 -18.73 7.94
CA TYR A 184 6.53 -19.30 6.87
C TYR A 184 6.83 -18.62 5.55
N THR A 185 6.68 -19.35 4.44
CA THR A 185 7.04 -18.89 3.09
C THR A 185 5.84 -18.65 2.19
N SER A 186 4.65 -19.09 2.61
CA SER A 186 3.40 -18.92 1.87
C SER A 186 2.20 -19.02 2.80
N ALA A 187 1.01 -18.62 2.31
CA ALA A 187 -0.24 -18.82 3.06
C ALA A 187 -0.52 -20.31 3.37
N ALA A 188 -0.16 -21.21 2.47
CA ALA A 188 -0.30 -22.66 2.69
C ALA A 188 0.66 -23.18 3.77
N ASP A 189 1.91 -22.72 3.79
CA ASP A 189 2.88 -23.05 4.86
C ASP A 189 2.43 -22.48 6.21
N LEU A 190 1.92 -21.24 6.23
CA LEU A 190 1.32 -20.65 7.43
C LEU A 190 0.16 -21.52 7.94
N ALA A 191 -0.77 -21.90 7.06
CA ALA A 191 -1.90 -22.74 7.39
C ALA A 191 -1.45 -24.06 8.02
N PHE A 192 -0.53 -24.77 7.38
CA PHE A 192 0.03 -26.05 7.87
C PHE A 192 0.65 -25.92 9.27
N ARG A 193 1.40 -24.84 9.52
CA ARG A 193 2.04 -24.63 10.84
C ARG A 193 1.03 -24.30 11.94
N LEU A 194 -0.05 -23.59 11.59
CA LEU A 194 -1.12 -23.24 12.53
C LEU A 194 -2.00 -24.45 12.89
N GLU A 195 -2.22 -25.36 11.95
CA GLU A 195 -2.97 -26.60 12.20
C GLU A 195 -2.19 -27.59 13.10
N GLY A 196 -0.87 -27.64 12.97
CA GLY A 196 -0.02 -28.60 13.65
C GLY A 196 0.34 -28.25 15.10
N ASP A 197 0.27 -26.98 15.49
CA ASP A 197 0.75 -26.55 16.82
C ASP A 197 -0.14 -25.45 17.43
N GLY A 198 -0.99 -25.82 18.37
CA GLY A 198 -1.83 -24.89 19.14
C GLY A 198 -1.06 -23.83 19.97
N ARG A 199 0.28 -23.90 20.00
CA ARG A 199 1.15 -22.95 20.73
C ARG A 199 1.64 -21.81 19.87
N VAL A 200 1.23 -21.77 18.60
CA VAL A 200 1.68 -20.74 17.65
C VAL A 200 0.98 -19.41 17.91
N LEU A 201 1.77 -18.34 17.92
CA LEU A 201 1.34 -16.97 17.78
C LEU A 201 1.98 -16.41 16.50
N ALA A 202 1.17 -16.13 15.49
CA ALA A 202 1.64 -15.75 14.17
C ALA A 202 1.31 -14.30 13.81
N LEU A 203 2.23 -13.66 13.08
CA LEU A 203 2.00 -12.38 12.40
C LEU A 203 1.81 -12.63 10.90
N ALA A 204 0.70 -12.17 10.34
CA ALA A 204 0.38 -12.34 8.92
C ALA A 204 -0.35 -11.11 8.34
N ALA A 205 -0.50 -11.05 7.01
CA ALA A 205 -1.32 -10.02 6.36
C ALA A 205 -2.82 -10.33 6.47
N ALA A 206 -3.17 -11.63 6.46
CA ALA A 206 -4.55 -12.10 6.57
C ALA A 206 -4.64 -13.46 7.24
N LEU A 207 -5.84 -13.83 7.68
CA LEU A 207 -6.13 -15.19 8.13
C LEU A 207 -6.12 -16.14 6.93
N PRO A 208 -5.41 -17.28 6.98
CA PRO A 208 -5.48 -18.28 5.91
C PRO A 208 -6.92 -18.78 5.72
N PRO A 209 -7.49 -18.69 4.50
CA PRO A 209 -8.94 -18.91 4.29
C PRO A 209 -9.40 -20.36 4.48
N GLN A 210 -8.48 -21.31 4.51
CA GLN A 210 -8.78 -22.77 4.49
C GLN A 210 -8.60 -23.43 5.85
N VAL A 211 -8.23 -22.70 6.91
CA VAL A 211 -7.93 -23.26 8.22
C VAL A 211 -9.06 -22.94 9.20
N ALA A 212 -9.76 -23.99 9.63
CA ALA A 212 -10.74 -23.87 10.72
C ALA A 212 -10.02 -23.82 12.09
N GLY A 213 -10.69 -23.31 13.10
CA GLY A 213 -10.17 -23.34 14.47
C GLY A 213 -9.08 -22.30 14.76
N LEU A 214 -8.98 -21.24 13.96
CA LEU A 214 -8.13 -20.08 14.21
C LEU A 214 -8.95 -18.87 14.61
N LYS A 215 -8.33 -17.95 15.35
CA LYS A 215 -8.89 -16.64 15.65
C LYS A 215 -7.86 -15.52 15.47
N LEU A 216 -8.37 -14.34 15.11
CA LEU A 216 -7.62 -13.10 15.13
C LEU A 216 -7.70 -12.50 16.54
N LEU A 217 -6.56 -12.12 17.08
CA LEU A 217 -6.53 -11.39 18.35
C LEU A 217 -6.74 -9.89 18.10
N PRO A 218 -7.67 -9.26 18.82
CA PRO A 218 -7.72 -7.81 18.94
C PRO A 218 -6.42 -7.26 19.52
N VAL A 219 -6.00 -6.09 19.07
CA VAL A 219 -4.76 -5.43 19.49
C VAL A 219 -5.08 -4.13 20.19
N ALA A 220 -4.54 -3.93 21.40
CA ALA A 220 -4.57 -2.68 22.14
C ALA A 220 -3.22 -1.95 22.02
N VAL A 221 -3.23 -0.63 22.07
CA VAL A 221 -1.98 0.15 22.10
C VAL A 221 -1.27 -0.06 23.44
N ARG A 222 -2.01 0.08 24.55
CA ARG A 222 -1.53 -0.15 25.93
C ARG A 222 -2.47 -1.09 26.66
N ALA A 223 -2.06 -1.56 27.83
CA ALA A 223 -2.83 -2.50 28.63
C ALA A 223 -4.20 -1.97 29.07
N GLU A 224 -4.31 -0.67 29.34
CA GLU A 224 -5.53 0.02 29.75
C GLU A 224 -6.44 0.42 28.59
N ASP A 225 -5.93 0.43 27.36
CA ASP A 225 -6.68 0.85 26.18
C ASP A 225 -7.64 -0.26 25.70
N PRO A 226 -8.72 0.07 25.00
CA PRO A 226 -9.53 -0.91 24.30
C PRO A 226 -8.73 -1.61 23.21
N ALA A 227 -9.00 -2.90 23.02
CA ALA A 227 -8.40 -3.69 21.94
C ALA A 227 -9.34 -3.75 20.73
N PHE A 228 -8.80 -3.56 19.53
CA PHE A 228 -9.56 -3.52 18.29
C PHE A 228 -9.19 -4.68 17.37
N SER A 229 -10.18 -5.25 16.70
CA SER A 229 -10.00 -6.23 15.63
C SER A 229 -9.66 -5.53 14.31
N PRO A 230 -8.97 -6.21 13.38
CA PRO A 230 -8.53 -5.63 12.09
C PRO A 230 -9.66 -5.54 11.05
N THR A 231 -10.81 -4.96 11.43
CA THR A 231 -11.94 -4.72 10.51
C THR A 231 -11.68 -3.51 9.60
N PRO A 232 -12.31 -3.42 8.43
CA PRO A 232 -12.19 -2.26 7.55
C PRO A 232 -12.50 -0.93 8.26
N GLU A 233 -13.49 -0.92 9.16
CA GLU A 233 -13.89 0.26 9.94
C GLU A 233 -12.78 0.68 10.90
N ASN A 234 -12.22 -0.26 11.68
CA ASN A 234 -11.15 0.01 12.63
C ASN A 234 -9.83 0.37 11.93
N LEU A 235 -9.61 -0.16 10.71
CA LEU A 235 -8.49 0.27 9.87
C LEU A 235 -8.69 1.69 9.38
N GLN A 236 -9.90 2.07 9.02
CA GLN A 236 -10.21 3.41 8.54
C GLN A 236 -10.15 4.44 9.67
N SER A 237 -10.80 4.18 10.81
CA SER A 237 -10.82 5.10 11.96
C SER A 237 -9.43 5.30 12.58
N GLY A 238 -8.58 4.28 12.51
CA GLY A 238 -7.27 4.29 13.15
C GLY A 238 -7.21 3.56 14.47
N ASP A 239 -8.31 2.95 14.88
CA ASP A 239 -8.40 2.23 16.13
C ASP A 239 -7.55 0.95 16.11
N TYR A 240 -7.45 0.26 14.96
CA TYR A 240 -6.53 -0.86 14.82
C TYR A 240 -5.10 -0.36 14.59
N PRO A 241 -4.14 -0.63 15.51
CA PRO A 241 -2.83 0.02 15.47
C PRO A 241 -1.84 -0.57 14.47
N LEU A 242 -1.98 -1.86 14.08
CA LEU A 242 -1.06 -2.54 13.16
C LEU A 242 -1.48 -2.36 11.70
N ARG A 243 -1.49 -1.11 11.24
CA ARG A 243 -1.91 -0.73 9.89
C ARG A 243 -0.97 0.31 9.28
N LEU A 244 -0.88 0.30 7.96
CA LEU A 244 -0.15 1.30 7.19
C LEU A 244 -1.02 1.74 6.01
N ALA A 245 -1.33 3.04 5.94
CA ALA A 245 -2.25 3.55 4.94
C ALA A 245 -1.58 3.72 3.58
N LEU A 246 -2.20 3.20 2.53
CA LEU A 246 -1.94 3.55 1.15
C LEU A 246 -2.88 4.69 0.75
N ARG A 247 -2.34 5.78 0.22
CA ARG A 247 -3.10 6.97 -0.18
C ARG A 247 -2.87 7.32 -1.63
N VAL A 248 -3.92 7.84 -2.26
CA VAL A 248 -3.82 8.59 -3.51
C VAL A 248 -3.50 10.03 -3.17
N VAL A 249 -2.40 10.55 -3.68
CA VAL A 249 -1.92 11.91 -3.38
C VAL A 249 -1.66 12.66 -4.68
N PHE A 250 -2.15 13.89 -4.80
CA PHE A 250 -1.91 14.73 -5.97
C PHE A 250 -1.95 16.22 -5.60
N ARG A 251 -1.31 17.04 -6.40
CA ARG A 251 -1.37 18.51 -6.22
C ARG A 251 -2.79 19.00 -6.49
N ARG A 252 -3.29 19.92 -5.67
CA ARG A 252 -4.62 20.51 -5.88
C ARG A 252 -4.76 21.17 -7.25
N THR A 253 -3.69 21.79 -7.74
CA THR A 253 -3.65 22.40 -9.07
C THR A 253 -3.73 21.40 -10.23
N ALA A 254 -3.43 20.13 -9.98
CA ALA A 254 -3.51 19.05 -10.97
C ALA A 254 -4.83 18.26 -10.90
N ALA A 255 -5.74 18.60 -9.97
CA ALA A 255 -6.94 17.81 -9.67
C ALA A 255 -7.76 17.46 -10.92
N LEU A 256 -8.10 18.44 -11.76
CA LEU A 256 -8.88 18.22 -12.99
C LEU A 256 -8.19 17.28 -13.97
N ARG A 257 -6.87 17.39 -14.06
CA ARG A 257 -6.06 16.55 -14.98
C ARG A 257 -6.02 15.09 -14.55
N VAL A 258 -5.89 14.83 -13.23
CA VAL A 258 -5.78 13.47 -12.70
C VAL A 258 -7.13 12.83 -12.38
N LEU A 259 -8.22 13.60 -12.40
CA LEU A 259 -9.54 13.14 -11.97
C LEU A 259 -10.00 11.83 -12.61
N PRO A 260 -9.88 11.61 -13.95
CA PRO A 260 -10.29 10.33 -14.56
C PRO A 260 -9.53 9.14 -13.99
N VAL A 261 -8.21 9.30 -13.78
CA VAL A 261 -7.35 8.25 -13.21
C VAL A 261 -7.71 8.00 -11.74
N VAL A 262 -7.93 9.05 -10.95
CA VAL A 262 -8.32 8.93 -9.54
C VAL A 262 -9.69 8.24 -9.40
N ARG A 263 -10.66 8.57 -10.25
CA ARG A 263 -11.96 7.88 -10.27
C ARG A 263 -11.81 6.38 -10.50
N PHE A 264 -10.98 6.00 -11.46
CA PHE A 264 -10.70 4.59 -11.71
C PHE A 264 -10.03 3.94 -10.50
N ILE A 265 -9.01 4.57 -9.90
CA ILE A 265 -8.31 4.06 -8.71
C ILE A 265 -9.29 3.84 -7.54
N LEU A 266 -10.31 4.68 -7.39
CA LEU A 266 -11.33 4.55 -6.36
C LEU A 266 -12.47 3.59 -6.72
N SER A 267 -12.44 2.92 -7.89
CA SER A 267 -13.49 2.01 -8.37
C SER A 267 -13.51 0.67 -7.63
N GLU A 268 -14.62 -0.09 -7.84
CA GLU A 268 -14.72 -1.47 -7.37
C GLU A 268 -13.78 -2.43 -8.09
N GLU A 269 -13.45 -2.13 -9.34
CA GLU A 269 -12.48 -2.90 -10.12
C GLU A 269 -11.12 -2.90 -9.43
N VAL A 270 -10.62 -1.72 -9.06
CA VAL A 270 -9.35 -1.56 -8.36
C VAL A 270 -9.42 -2.09 -6.93
N ALA A 271 -10.56 -1.95 -6.23
CA ALA A 271 -10.71 -2.53 -4.90
C ALA A 271 -10.44 -4.05 -4.90
N ARG A 272 -10.98 -4.78 -5.89
CA ARG A 272 -10.72 -6.22 -6.03
C ARG A 272 -9.25 -6.54 -6.35
N VAL A 273 -8.55 -5.68 -7.10
CA VAL A 273 -7.11 -5.84 -7.33
C VAL A 273 -6.33 -5.67 -6.02
N LEU A 274 -6.69 -4.67 -5.22
CA LEU A 274 -6.07 -4.42 -3.92
C LEU A 274 -6.32 -5.58 -2.93
N GLU A 275 -7.54 -6.16 -2.91
CA GLU A 275 -7.85 -7.33 -2.08
C GLU A 275 -7.00 -8.54 -2.45
N ARG A 276 -6.77 -8.81 -3.76
CA ARG A 276 -5.87 -9.89 -4.21
C ARG A 276 -4.42 -9.65 -3.82
N ALA A 277 -4.02 -8.39 -3.68
CA ALA A 277 -2.71 -7.98 -3.15
C ALA A 277 -2.66 -7.91 -1.60
N GLU A 278 -3.63 -8.53 -0.92
CA GLU A 278 -3.75 -8.60 0.55
C GLU A 278 -3.92 -7.23 1.25
N LEU A 279 -4.26 -6.18 0.50
CA LEU A 279 -4.66 -4.90 1.09
C LEU A 279 -6.14 -4.91 1.45
N VAL A 280 -6.52 -4.07 2.41
CA VAL A 280 -7.92 -3.80 2.75
C VAL A 280 -8.32 -2.48 2.11
N PRO A 281 -9.17 -2.48 1.06
CA PRO A 281 -9.61 -1.25 0.42
C PRO A 281 -10.43 -0.38 1.39
N ALA A 282 -10.39 0.93 1.16
CA ALA A 282 -11.29 1.85 1.86
C ALA A 282 -12.75 1.44 1.59
N PRO A 283 -13.65 1.56 2.59
CA PRO A 283 -15.05 1.24 2.42
C PRO A 283 -15.65 1.90 1.18
N ARG A 284 -16.55 1.19 0.50
CA ARG A 284 -17.19 1.67 -0.74
C ARG A 284 -17.82 3.04 -0.57
N SER A 285 -18.48 3.31 0.56
CA SER A 285 -19.08 4.61 0.87
C SER A 285 -18.03 5.73 0.87
N VAL A 286 -16.86 5.47 1.49
CA VAL A 286 -15.74 6.43 1.57
C VAL A 286 -15.14 6.69 0.21
N ARG A 287 -14.88 5.63 -0.57
CA ARG A 287 -14.34 5.78 -1.94
C ARG A 287 -15.29 6.59 -2.84
N ARG A 288 -16.61 6.32 -2.75
CA ARG A 288 -17.63 7.10 -3.47
C ARG A 288 -17.70 8.55 -3.02
N GLN A 289 -17.65 8.81 -1.71
CA GLN A 289 -17.65 10.16 -1.17
C GLN A 289 -16.45 10.97 -1.68
N HIS A 290 -15.26 10.38 -1.68
CA HIS A 290 -14.07 11.03 -2.21
C HIS A 290 -14.17 11.28 -3.73
N ALA A 291 -14.65 10.29 -4.49
CA ALA A 291 -14.85 10.48 -5.93
C ALA A 291 -15.80 11.64 -6.24
N LEU A 292 -16.93 11.73 -5.52
CA LEU A 292 -17.90 12.82 -5.68
C LEU A 292 -17.36 14.17 -5.18
N ALA A 293 -16.54 14.19 -4.12
CA ALA A 293 -15.94 15.43 -3.62
C ALA A 293 -14.96 16.05 -4.61
N LEU A 294 -14.30 15.24 -5.43
CA LEU A 294 -13.37 15.69 -6.46
C LEU A 294 -14.07 16.25 -7.71
N GLU A 295 -15.39 16.05 -7.85
CA GLU A 295 -16.20 16.58 -8.96
C GLU A 295 -16.72 18.00 -8.69
N LYS A 296 -16.68 18.40 -7.42
CA LYS A 296 -17.11 19.75 -7.04
C LYS A 296 -15.94 20.71 -7.24
N PRO A 297 -16.14 21.81 -8.00
CA PRO A 297 -15.12 22.82 -8.24
C PRO A 297 -14.68 23.53 -6.95
#